data_907b187450a5fa6b76831f0493b36150
#
_entry.id   907b187450a5fa6b76831f0493b36150
#
_cell.length_a   1.000
_cell.length_b   1.000
_cell.length_c   1.000
_cell.angle_alpha   90.00
_cell.angle_beta   90.00
_cell.angle_gamma   90.00
#
_symmetry.space_group_name_H-M   'P 1'
#
loop_
_entity.id
_entity.type
_entity.pdbx_description
1 polymer ?
#
loop_
_entity_poly.entity_id
_entity_poly.type
_entity_poly.pdbx_seq_one_letter_code
_entity_poly.pdbx_strand_id
1 'polypeptide(L)'
;MWETDKALVVHHLDEHMAGISGILFFLLGAMVIVELIDAHDGFEMVTEQVRTTDKRKLLWILMPITFFLSAALDNLTTTIVMVSLLRKIIDDKEDRMLFTGLVVVSANAGGAWSPMGDVTTTMLWVGG
;
A
#
# COMPACT_ATOMS: atom_id res chain seq x y z
N MET A 1 -32.26 27.68 21.78
CA MET A 1 -30.96 28.10 21.18
C MET A 1 -29.84 27.18 21.63
N TRP A 2 -29.53 27.04 22.91
CA TRP A 2 -28.48 26.14 23.45
C TRP A 2 -28.67 24.64 23.18
N GLU A 3 -29.87 24.11 23.25
CA GLU A 3 -30.15 22.69 22.96
C GLU A 3 -30.08 22.36 21.45
N THR A 4 -30.44 23.30 20.60
CA THR A 4 -30.35 23.16 19.14
C THR A 4 -28.89 23.06 18.70
N ASP A 5 -28.00 23.85 19.32
CA ASP A 5 -26.57 23.82 19.02
C ASP A 5 -25.93 22.48 19.46
N LYS A 6 -26.34 21.92 20.60
CA LYS A 6 -25.87 20.61 21.04
C LYS A 6 -26.31 19.48 20.10
N ALA A 7 -27.56 19.49 19.66
CA ALA A 7 -28.08 18.48 18.74
C ALA A 7 -27.34 18.54 17.39
N LEU A 8 -27.01 19.74 16.92
CA LEU A 8 -26.27 19.95 15.68
C LEU A 8 -24.83 19.45 15.81
N VAL A 9 -24.17 19.71 16.94
CA VAL A 9 -22.81 19.20 17.21
C VAL A 9 -22.79 17.68 17.28
N VAL A 10 -23.76 17.08 17.98
CA VAL A 10 -23.86 15.61 18.06
C VAL A 10 -24.09 15.00 16.70
N HIS A 11 -24.97 15.57 15.89
CA HIS A 11 -25.23 15.08 14.52
C HIS A 11 -23.97 15.11 13.64
N HIS A 12 -23.24 16.23 13.64
CA HIS A 12 -21.97 16.31 12.90
C HIS A 12 -20.91 15.33 13.42
N LEU A 13 -20.87 15.10 14.74
CA LEU A 13 -19.95 14.15 15.34
C LEU A 13 -20.28 12.72 14.90
N ASP A 14 -21.57 12.35 14.87
CA ASP A 14 -22.03 11.04 14.41
C ASP A 14 -21.73 10.81 12.94
N GLU A 15 -21.94 11.81 12.06
CA GLU A 15 -21.60 11.73 10.64
C GLU A 15 -20.09 11.51 10.43
N HIS A 16 -19.26 12.29 11.11
CA HIS A 16 -17.80 12.13 11.02
C HIS A 16 -17.33 10.79 11.59
N MET A 17 -17.88 10.35 12.71
CA MET A 17 -17.54 9.04 13.29
C MET A 17 -17.99 7.88 12.39
N ALA A 18 -19.14 7.97 11.75
CA ALA A 18 -19.62 6.96 10.79
C ALA A 18 -18.67 6.85 9.59
N GLY A 19 -18.23 7.99 9.02
CA GLY A 19 -17.26 8.02 7.93
C GLY A 19 -15.91 7.42 8.32
N ILE A 20 -15.35 7.83 9.46
CA ILE A 20 -14.08 7.30 9.98
C ILE A 20 -14.19 5.80 10.26
N SER A 21 -15.29 5.34 10.87
CA SER A 21 -15.52 3.92 11.15
C SER A 21 -15.55 3.09 9.88
N GLY A 22 -16.21 3.57 8.82
CA GLY A 22 -16.22 2.90 7.51
C GLY A 22 -14.82 2.71 6.93
N ILE A 23 -13.99 3.75 6.99
CA ILE A 23 -12.59 3.69 6.53
C ILE A 23 -11.80 2.69 7.37
N LEU A 24 -11.92 2.72 8.70
CA LEU A 24 -11.21 1.81 9.58
C LEU A 24 -11.59 0.34 9.34
N PHE A 25 -12.87 0.04 9.15
CA PHE A 25 -13.32 -1.32 8.82
C PHE A 25 -12.83 -1.77 7.45
N PHE A 26 -12.83 -0.87 6.45
CA PHE A 26 -12.29 -1.17 5.14
C PHE A 26 -10.79 -1.49 5.21
N LEU A 27 -10.01 -0.65 5.89
CA LEU A 27 -8.56 -0.85 6.07
C LEU A 27 -8.27 -2.15 6.84
N LEU A 28 -9.02 -2.43 7.91
CA LEU A 28 -8.89 -3.67 8.66
C LEU A 28 -9.12 -4.89 7.77
N GLY A 29 -10.19 -4.89 6.98
CA GLY A 29 -10.50 -5.97 6.03
C GLY A 29 -9.41 -6.16 4.98
N ALA A 30 -8.93 -5.07 4.39
CA ALA A 30 -7.83 -5.10 3.42
C ALA A 30 -6.54 -5.66 4.04
N MET A 31 -6.16 -5.20 5.23
CA MET A 31 -4.96 -5.71 5.94
C MET A 31 -5.07 -7.19 6.29
N VAL A 32 -6.25 -7.68 6.69
CA VAL A 32 -6.45 -9.12 6.96
C VAL A 32 -6.24 -9.94 5.68
N ILE A 33 -6.73 -9.48 4.54
CA ILE A 33 -6.53 -10.17 3.25
C ILE A 33 -5.04 -10.19 2.88
N VAL A 34 -4.35 -9.07 3.04
CA VAL A 34 -2.91 -8.96 2.76
C VAL A 34 -2.10 -9.91 3.65
N GLU A 35 -2.39 -9.92 4.96
CA GLU A 35 -1.74 -10.80 5.92
C GLU A 35 -1.99 -12.28 5.59
N LEU A 36 -3.19 -12.62 5.13
CA LEU A 36 -3.52 -13.97 4.71
C LEU A 36 -2.74 -14.39 3.46
N ILE A 37 -2.55 -13.49 2.50
CA ILE A 37 -1.74 -13.72 1.30
C ILE A 37 -0.27 -13.92 1.69
N ASP A 38 0.25 -13.10 2.59
CA ASP A 38 1.63 -13.20 3.07
C ASP A 38 1.87 -14.50 3.85
N ALA A 39 0.95 -14.86 4.74
CA ALA A 39 1.01 -16.10 5.52
C ALA A 39 0.97 -17.39 4.66
N HIS A 40 0.52 -17.30 3.42
CA HIS A 40 0.47 -18.41 2.46
C HIS A 40 1.52 -18.29 1.35
N ASP A 41 2.61 -17.54 1.61
CA ASP A 41 3.71 -17.34 0.66
C ASP A 41 3.26 -16.79 -0.71
N GLY A 42 2.10 -16.10 -0.74
CA GLY A 42 1.54 -15.56 -1.98
C GLY A 42 2.47 -14.57 -2.69
N PHE A 43 3.35 -13.91 -1.94
CA PHE A 43 4.37 -13.02 -2.50
C PHE A 43 5.60 -13.75 -3.04
N GLU A 44 5.86 -14.99 -2.62
CA GLU A 44 6.97 -15.79 -3.18
C GLU A 44 6.77 -16.10 -4.66
N MET A 45 5.54 -16.32 -5.11
CA MET A 45 5.22 -16.50 -6.53
C MET A 45 5.64 -15.30 -7.38
N VAL A 46 5.52 -14.08 -6.86
CA VAL A 46 5.96 -12.85 -7.53
C VAL A 46 7.49 -12.74 -7.49
N THR A 47 8.10 -13.11 -6.38
CA THR A 47 9.54 -13.00 -6.17
C THR A 47 10.35 -14.05 -6.92
N GLU A 48 9.80 -15.24 -7.15
CA GLU A 48 10.43 -16.29 -7.95
C GLU A 48 10.59 -15.94 -9.43
N GLN A 49 9.73 -15.07 -9.96
CA GLN A 49 9.82 -14.56 -11.33
C GLN A 49 11.01 -13.61 -11.53
N VAL A 50 11.59 -13.08 -10.45
CA VAL A 50 12.65 -12.06 -10.51
C VAL A 50 14.02 -12.70 -10.32
N ARG A 51 14.43 -13.59 -11.24
CA ARG A 51 15.74 -14.26 -11.23
C ARG A 51 16.71 -13.71 -12.27
N THR A 52 16.86 -12.38 -12.36
CA THR A 52 17.81 -11.81 -13.31
C THR A 52 18.95 -11.08 -12.60
N THR A 53 20.18 -11.34 -13.05
CA THR A 53 21.40 -10.65 -12.59
C THR A 53 21.66 -9.34 -13.34
N ASP A 54 20.91 -9.07 -14.41
CA ASP A 54 21.02 -7.83 -15.18
C ASP A 54 20.23 -6.71 -14.48
N LYS A 55 20.94 -5.74 -13.90
CA LYS A 55 20.36 -4.62 -13.14
C LYS A 55 19.30 -3.83 -13.93
N ARG A 56 19.48 -3.66 -15.25
CA ARG A 56 18.52 -2.93 -16.09
C ARG A 56 17.23 -3.72 -16.27
N LYS A 57 17.34 -5.01 -16.54
CA LYS A 57 16.16 -5.89 -16.66
C LYS A 57 15.44 -6.01 -15.33
N LEU A 58 16.19 -6.16 -14.24
CA LEU A 58 15.64 -6.18 -12.89
C LEU A 58 14.81 -4.93 -12.61
N LEU A 59 15.31 -3.75 -12.95
CA LEU A 59 14.61 -2.48 -12.77
C LEU A 59 13.28 -2.46 -13.56
N TRP A 60 13.32 -2.82 -14.85
CA TRP A 60 12.14 -2.81 -15.72
C TRP A 60 11.07 -3.83 -15.32
N ILE A 61 11.44 -4.90 -14.64
CA ILE A 61 10.50 -5.90 -14.11
C ILE A 61 9.97 -5.45 -12.74
N LEU A 62 10.87 -5.01 -11.86
CA LEU A 62 10.56 -4.70 -10.47
C LEU A 62 9.62 -3.49 -10.35
N MET A 63 9.84 -2.43 -11.13
CA MET A 63 9.05 -1.19 -11.04
C MET A 63 7.56 -1.40 -11.37
N PRO A 64 7.19 -2.00 -12.53
CA PRO A 64 5.79 -2.28 -12.81
C PRO A 64 5.15 -3.24 -11.80
N ILE A 65 5.87 -4.29 -11.40
CA ILE A 65 5.36 -5.23 -10.38
C ILE A 65 5.05 -4.48 -9.09
N THR A 66 5.98 -3.67 -8.60
CA THR A 66 5.79 -2.86 -7.39
C THR A 66 4.61 -1.91 -7.53
N PHE A 67 4.47 -1.24 -8.68
CA PHE A 67 3.37 -0.32 -8.94
C PHE A 67 2.01 -1.02 -8.86
N PHE A 68 1.82 -2.10 -9.61
CA PHE A 68 0.53 -2.81 -9.63
C PHE A 68 0.25 -3.54 -8.32
N LEU A 69 1.28 -4.08 -7.67
CA LEU A 69 1.14 -4.72 -6.38
C LEU A 69 0.68 -3.70 -5.32
N SER A 70 1.26 -2.51 -5.31
CA SER A 70 0.86 -1.43 -4.41
C SER A 70 -0.53 -0.87 -4.70
N ALA A 71 -0.96 -0.90 -5.94
CA ALA A 71 -2.32 -0.52 -6.32
C ALA A 71 -3.38 -1.50 -5.79
N ALA A 72 -3.01 -2.76 -5.60
CA ALA A 72 -3.91 -3.83 -5.14
C ALA A 72 -3.86 -4.05 -3.62
N LEU A 73 -2.69 -3.84 -2.99
CA LEU A 73 -2.47 -4.01 -1.57
C LEU A 73 -2.48 -2.65 -0.87
N ASP A 74 -1.33 -2.26 -0.38
CA ASP A 74 -1.01 -0.91 0.11
C ASP A 74 0.47 -0.62 -0.15
N ASN A 75 0.82 0.66 -0.13
CA ASN A 75 2.18 1.11 -0.41
C ASN A 75 3.19 0.69 0.66
N LEU A 76 2.77 0.60 1.93
CA LEU A 76 3.65 0.23 3.03
C LEU A 76 4.00 -1.26 2.98
N THR A 77 2.99 -2.13 2.91
CA THR A 77 3.17 -3.60 2.82
C THR A 77 3.96 -3.96 1.57
N THR A 78 3.59 -3.40 0.42
CA THR A 78 4.32 -3.61 -0.84
C THR A 78 5.78 -3.21 -0.72
N THR A 79 6.07 -2.06 -0.11
CA THR A 79 7.45 -1.60 0.10
C THR A 79 8.23 -2.58 0.97
N ILE A 80 7.66 -3.04 2.08
CA ILE A 80 8.33 -4.00 2.98
C ILE A 80 8.65 -5.30 2.26
N VAL A 81 7.69 -5.86 1.53
CA VAL A 81 7.87 -7.11 0.76
C VAL A 81 8.96 -6.93 -0.30
N MET A 82 8.89 -5.88 -1.10
CA MET A 82 9.84 -5.64 -2.18
C MET A 82 11.25 -5.32 -1.68
N VAL A 83 11.40 -4.59 -0.57
CA VAL A 83 12.70 -4.34 0.06
C VAL A 83 13.28 -5.63 0.64
N SER A 84 12.46 -6.49 1.21
CA SER A 84 12.89 -7.82 1.69
C SER A 84 13.38 -8.69 0.55
N LEU A 85 12.71 -8.65 -0.60
CA LEU A 85 13.16 -9.30 -1.83
C LEU A 85 14.49 -8.74 -2.33
N LEU A 86 14.64 -7.41 -2.39
CA LEU A 86 15.89 -6.76 -2.82
C LEU A 86 17.09 -7.18 -1.97
N ARG A 87 16.90 -7.39 -0.67
CA ARG A 87 17.95 -7.90 0.22
C ARG A 87 18.42 -9.30 -0.12
N LYS A 88 17.56 -10.12 -0.73
CA LYS A 88 17.91 -11.49 -1.16
C LYS A 88 18.57 -11.52 -2.54
N ILE A 89 18.28 -10.54 -3.41
CA ILE A 89 18.70 -10.54 -4.82
C ILE A 89 19.93 -9.65 -5.06
N ILE A 90 20.07 -8.55 -4.32
CA ILE A 90 21.13 -7.55 -4.53
C ILE A 90 22.08 -7.56 -3.33
N ASP A 91 23.30 -8.06 -3.54
CA ASP A 91 24.34 -8.10 -2.51
C ASP A 91 24.99 -6.72 -2.32
N ASP A 92 25.18 -5.96 -3.41
CA ASP A 92 25.78 -4.65 -3.35
C ASP A 92 24.91 -3.63 -2.62
N LYS A 93 25.51 -2.94 -1.65
CA LYS A 93 24.78 -2.02 -0.76
C LYS A 93 24.33 -0.75 -1.48
N GLU A 94 25.12 -0.21 -2.40
CA GLU A 94 24.79 1.04 -3.11
C GLU A 94 23.66 0.79 -4.10
N ASP A 95 23.75 -0.28 -4.88
CA ASP A 95 22.70 -0.70 -5.79
C ASP A 95 21.40 -0.98 -5.03
N ARG A 96 21.46 -1.72 -3.93
CA ARG A 96 20.30 -2.03 -3.11
C ARG A 96 19.63 -0.76 -2.57
N MET A 97 20.40 0.24 -2.17
CA MET A 97 19.88 1.52 -1.69
C MET A 97 19.17 2.29 -2.81
N LEU A 98 19.75 2.31 -4.01
CA LEU A 98 19.14 2.91 -5.19
C LEU A 98 17.82 2.22 -5.56
N PHE A 99 17.84 0.88 -5.66
CA PHE A 99 16.64 0.09 -5.98
C PHE A 99 15.55 0.23 -4.90
N THR A 100 15.93 0.29 -3.63
CA THR A 100 14.98 0.55 -2.54
C THR A 100 14.30 1.90 -2.71
N GLY A 101 15.04 2.96 -3.02
CA GLY A 101 14.47 4.28 -3.30
C GLY A 101 13.47 4.25 -4.47
N LEU A 102 13.81 3.56 -5.56
CA LEU A 102 12.92 3.41 -6.71
C LEU A 102 11.67 2.58 -6.38
N VAL A 103 11.80 1.53 -5.59
CA VAL A 103 10.66 0.74 -5.09
C VAL A 103 9.71 1.60 -4.28
N VAL A 104 10.23 2.41 -3.36
CA VAL A 104 9.39 3.33 -2.55
C VAL A 104 8.63 4.30 -3.45
N VAL A 105 9.27 4.89 -4.45
CA VAL A 105 8.62 5.80 -5.40
C VAL A 105 7.54 5.07 -6.20
N SER A 106 7.85 3.88 -6.72
CA SER A 106 6.91 3.08 -7.49
C SER A 106 5.71 2.61 -6.66
N ALA A 107 5.94 2.19 -5.42
CA ALA A 107 4.88 1.80 -4.49
C ALA A 107 3.94 2.96 -4.17
N ASN A 108 4.48 4.14 -3.87
CA ASN A 108 3.65 5.32 -3.62
C ASN A 108 2.86 5.75 -4.87
N ALA A 109 3.47 5.68 -6.05
CA ALA A 109 2.78 5.97 -7.31
C ALA A 109 1.63 4.98 -7.58
N GLY A 110 1.84 3.68 -7.32
CA GLY A 110 0.81 2.66 -7.43
C GLY A 110 -0.31 2.84 -6.42
N GLY A 111 0.03 3.14 -5.16
CA GLY A 111 -0.92 3.43 -4.11
C GLY A 111 -1.79 4.65 -4.42
N ALA A 112 -1.20 5.71 -4.95
CA ALA A 112 -1.92 6.92 -5.35
C ALA A 112 -2.84 6.72 -6.57
N TRP A 113 -2.56 5.72 -7.41
CA TRP A 113 -3.37 5.43 -8.59
C TRP A 113 -4.66 4.65 -8.28
N SER A 114 -4.71 3.92 -7.18
CA SER A 114 -5.83 3.06 -6.79
C SER A 114 -6.51 3.58 -5.52
N PRO A 115 -7.85 3.50 -5.41
CA PRO A 115 -8.56 3.87 -4.18
C PRO A 115 -8.25 2.93 -3.00
N MET A 116 -7.60 1.80 -3.22
CA MET A 116 -7.26 0.80 -2.20
C MET A 116 -5.78 0.84 -1.79
N GLY A 117 -4.92 1.41 -2.61
CA GLY A 117 -3.47 1.33 -2.43
C GLY A 117 -2.86 2.33 -1.46
N ASP A 118 -3.62 3.33 -1.00
CA ASP A 118 -3.18 4.33 -0.01
C ASP A 118 -4.38 4.83 0.81
N VAL A 119 -4.17 4.96 2.12
CA VAL A 119 -5.18 5.48 3.06
C VAL A 119 -5.67 6.87 2.66
N THR A 120 -4.76 7.75 2.21
CA THR A 120 -5.10 9.10 1.75
C THR A 120 -5.98 9.08 0.51
N THR A 121 -5.67 8.20 -0.44
CA THR A 121 -6.48 8.02 -1.66
C THR A 121 -7.85 7.42 -1.32
N THR A 122 -7.90 6.44 -0.42
CA THR A 122 -9.16 5.88 0.09
C THR A 122 -10.04 6.97 0.72
N MET A 123 -9.45 7.83 1.55
CA MET A 123 -10.17 8.95 2.19
C MET A 123 -10.75 9.92 1.15
N LEU A 124 -9.99 10.25 0.11
CA LEU A 124 -10.47 11.12 -0.97
C LEU A 124 -11.60 10.48 -1.77
N TRP A 125 -11.56 9.17 -2.00
CA TRP A 125 -12.62 8.47 -2.73
C TRP A 125 -13.91 8.30 -1.92
N VAL A 126 -13.81 8.09 -0.62
CA VAL A 126 -14.97 7.92 0.27
C VAL A 126 -15.56 9.26 0.70
N GLY A 127 -14.72 10.29 0.83
CA GLY A 127 -15.15 11.63 1.25
C GLY A 127 -15.75 12.49 0.13
N GLY A 128 -15.76 12.02 -1.13
CA GLY A 128 -16.39 12.68 -2.29
C GLY A 128 -15.63 13.89 -2.77
#